data_9f8a36625f363e70fac5fa428cfdf7c6
#
_entry.id   9f8a36625f363e70fac5fa428cfdf7c6
#
_cell.length_a   1.000
_cell.length_b   1.000
_cell.length_c   1.000
_cell.angle_alpha   90.00
_cell.angle_beta   90.00
_cell.angle_gamma   90.00
#
_symmetry.space_group_name_H-M   'P 1'
#
loop_
_entity.id
_entity.type
_entity.pdbx_description
1 polymer ?
#
loop_
_entity_poly.entity_id
_entity_poly.type
_entity_poly.pdbx_seq_one_letter_code
_entity_poly.pdbx_strand_id
1 'polypeptide(L)'
;MHYKGDIMEYILKNGIVYDPANEVNGEKMDVMFKDGIIVDDVSADAEVLDVTDKIVMPAGVDPHAHIAGPKLVVGRLYRPEDSRRGVTQKTKVLRSESGFSIPSCPATGYRYSRLGYGTVVEAAMPPLEAKHTHEEIATIPQIDIPAMPLFGNNWFVMEYAKDNNIEDIAAFVAAWLKLTKGYGIKIVNPCGSEAWGWGMNVHGINDKAPYFDVTSKEVVVALAKANEMLNLPHSIHIHPNDLGHPGNVPTTIETMDCVKDVKKGSKAAEIRDQVMHVCHLQFHSYTGNSWKDAASGAEEVADYINKHDHITCDVGQVTLDETTTMTADAPMEYDLFKLSGLKWANKDIECETAAGIIPCIYSGRTPVSSLQWAIGLELFLHIDDPWKVCLTTDHPNAGPFIRYPRIISWLMSNTRRMEMIENREVHKWAEKRTTLATLDREYDFYDIATISRAAPARIYGFTDRGALTPGYRADIAVYDINPNDIDPSREAAAIEEGFNVAEYTIKDGQILVKDKEIVKVKESQNIWVNVKGWEQNEQKVINNIMPFFTQYYSVKWENYPVHDHYVSNPIRVDVDGK
;
A
#
# COMPACT_ATOMS: atom_id res chain seq x y z
N MET A 1 3.55 41.11 9.05
CA MET A 1 4.21 40.75 10.33
C MET A 1 4.82 39.38 10.10
N HIS A 2 6.14 39.30 9.96
CA HIS A 2 6.82 38.01 9.98
C HIS A 2 6.77 37.52 11.42
N TYR A 3 5.93 36.54 11.72
CA TYR A 3 6.11 35.72 12.91
C TYR A 3 7.46 35.03 12.73
N LYS A 4 8.46 35.39 13.57
CA LYS A 4 9.54 34.47 13.89
C LYS A 4 8.83 33.26 14.48
N GLY A 5 8.74 32.16 13.75
CA GLY A 5 8.28 30.90 14.31
C GLY A 5 9.23 30.58 15.47
N ASP A 6 8.68 30.39 16.65
CA ASP A 6 9.46 29.86 17.77
C ASP A 6 10.02 28.53 17.32
N ILE A 7 11.35 28.36 17.43
CA ILE A 7 12.03 27.09 17.20
C ILE A 7 11.40 26.09 18.16
N MET A 8 10.73 25.07 17.63
CA MET A 8 10.08 24.04 18.46
C MET A 8 11.04 22.86 18.61
N GLU A 9 11.56 22.72 19.82
CA GLU A 9 12.46 21.64 20.21
C GLU A 9 11.76 20.74 21.24
N TYR A 10 11.85 19.43 21.05
CA TYR A 10 11.18 18.44 21.89
C TYR A 10 12.10 17.29 22.26
N ILE A 11 11.84 16.71 23.43
CA ILE A 11 12.43 15.46 23.91
C ILE A 11 11.28 14.50 24.26
N LEU A 12 11.17 13.37 23.57
CA LEU A 12 10.42 12.20 24.03
C LEU A 12 11.33 11.46 25.01
N LYS A 13 11.03 11.58 26.31
CA LYS A 13 11.94 11.13 27.35
C LYS A 13 11.59 9.75 27.89
N ASN A 14 12.61 8.90 28.06
CA ASN A 14 12.51 7.56 28.66
C ASN A 14 11.64 6.56 27.89
N GLY A 15 11.41 6.73 26.58
CA GLY A 15 10.63 5.80 25.76
C GLY A 15 11.33 4.45 25.57
N ILE A 16 10.54 3.41 25.34
CA ILE A 16 11.03 2.09 24.90
C ILE A 16 10.96 2.07 23.38
N VAL A 17 12.11 2.19 22.72
CA VAL A 17 12.22 2.46 21.29
C VAL A 17 12.37 1.17 20.48
N TYR A 18 11.55 1.05 19.41
CA TYR A 18 11.68 0.04 18.39
C TYR A 18 11.90 0.72 17.03
N ASP A 19 13.13 0.67 16.55
CA ASP A 19 13.54 1.28 15.29
C ASP A 19 14.42 0.31 14.48
N PRO A 20 13.81 -0.59 13.68
CA PRO A 20 14.53 -1.64 12.97
C PRO A 20 15.58 -1.12 11.98
N ALA A 21 15.38 0.07 11.41
CA ALA A 21 16.34 0.64 10.48
C ALA A 21 17.67 1.04 11.16
N ASN A 22 17.65 1.27 12.48
CA ASN A 22 18.82 1.55 13.31
C ASN A 22 19.16 0.39 14.28
N GLU A 23 18.60 -0.81 14.05
CA GLU A 23 18.81 -2.02 14.87
C GLU A 23 18.45 -1.85 16.37
N VAL A 24 17.56 -0.90 16.69
CA VAL A 24 17.08 -0.63 18.07
C VAL A 24 15.87 -1.50 18.36
N ASN A 25 16.00 -2.38 19.37
CA ASN A 25 14.99 -3.38 19.72
C ASN A 25 14.58 -3.29 21.20
N GLY A 26 13.70 -2.35 21.54
CA GLY A 26 13.14 -2.20 22.89
C GLY A 26 14.09 -1.53 23.87
N GLU A 27 14.99 -0.69 23.41
CA GLU A 27 15.91 0.04 24.26
C GLU A 27 15.25 1.26 24.88
N LYS A 28 15.55 1.52 26.17
CA LYS A 28 15.12 2.74 26.84
C LYS A 28 16.01 3.90 26.44
N MET A 29 15.47 4.85 25.69
CA MET A 29 16.23 5.99 25.20
C MET A 29 15.34 7.23 24.99
N ASP A 30 15.97 8.39 24.86
CA ASP A 30 15.32 9.64 24.52
C ASP A 30 15.34 9.83 22.99
N VAL A 31 14.26 10.36 22.42
CA VAL A 31 14.19 10.75 20.99
C VAL A 31 14.01 12.25 20.94
N MET A 32 14.94 12.93 20.27
CA MET A 32 14.95 14.39 20.19
C MET A 32 14.65 14.86 18.76
N PHE A 33 13.88 15.94 18.65
CA PHE A 33 13.59 16.53 17.37
C PHE A 33 13.44 18.05 17.45
N LYS A 34 13.81 18.71 16.35
CA LYS A 34 13.82 20.16 16.21
C LYS A 34 13.44 20.55 14.79
N ASP A 35 12.56 21.53 14.65
CA ASP A 35 12.16 22.09 13.35
C ASP A 35 11.75 21.04 12.31
N GLY A 36 11.08 19.98 12.78
CA GLY A 36 10.57 18.90 11.93
C GLY A 36 11.52 17.74 11.67
N ILE A 37 12.73 17.75 12.21
CA ILE A 37 13.80 16.79 11.94
C ILE A 37 14.26 16.14 13.23
N ILE A 38 14.56 14.83 13.20
CA ILE A 38 15.23 14.10 14.29
C ILE A 38 16.66 14.64 14.43
N VAL A 39 17.10 14.89 15.66
CA VAL A 39 18.42 15.43 15.98
C VAL A 39 19.07 14.68 17.12
N ASP A 40 20.41 14.83 17.25
CA ASP A 40 21.18 14.22 18.34
C ASP A 40 21.15 15.07 19.62
N ASP A 41 20.80 16.36 19.53
CA ASP A 41 20.81 17.28 20.67
C ASP A 41 19.80 18.42 20.48
N VAL A 42 19.26 18.89 21.59
CA VAL A 42 18.35 20.04 21.66
C VAL A 42 18.76 20.97 22.79
N SER A 43 18.23 22.19 22.82
CA SER A 43 18.52 23.14 23.88
C SER A 43 17.95 22.70 25.25
N ALA A 44 18.49 23.28 26.32
CA ALA A 44 17.98 23.02 27.69
C ALA A 44 16.53 23.49 27.89
N ASP A 45 16.01 24.33 27.01
CA ASP A 45 14.65 24.87 27.05
C ASP A 45 13.66 24.03 26.19
N ALA A 46 14.10 22.88 25.62
CA ALA A 46 13.25 21.98 24.83
C ALA A 46 12.06 21.47 25.67
N GLU A 47 10.90 21.37 25.04
CA GLU A 47 9.70 20.79 25.66
C GLU A 47 9.90 19.29 25.90
N VAL A 48 9.75 18.84 27.13
CA VAL A 48 9.88 17.43 27.51
C VAL A 48 8.52 16.78 27.54
N LEU A 49 8.38 15.73 26.73
CA LEU A 49 7.24 14.81 26.74
C LEU A 49 7.68 13.51 27.40
N ASP A 50 7.18 13.24 28.61
CA ASP A 50 7.49 12.00 29.33
C ASP A 50 6.71 10.82 28.70
N VAL A 51 7.45 9.90 28.12
CA VAL A 51 6.93 8.68 27.49
C VAL A 51 7.48 7.42 28.17
N THR A 52 7.77 7.54 29.49
CA THR A 52 8.21 6.41 30.31
C THR A 52 7.24 5.25 30.17
N ASP A 53 7.78 4.05 30.02
CA ASP A 53 7.05 2.78 29.86
C ASP A 53 6.10 2.72 28.65
N LYS A 54 6.31 3.58 27.64
CA LYS A 54 5.56 3.60 26.38
C LYS A 54 6.45 3.19 25.21
N ILE A 55 5.86 2.52 24.25
CA ILE A 55 6.53 2.18 22.98
C ILE A 55 6.66 3.43 22.11
N VAL A 56 7.86 3.66 21.59
CA VAL A 56 8.17 4.70 20.59
C VAL A 56 8.66 4.02 19.31
N MET A 57 8.05 4.38 18.20
CA MET A 57 8.38 3.86 16.86
C MET A 57 8.40 4.99 15.83
N PRO A 58 9.06 4.84 14.67
CA PRO A 58 8.77 5.69 13.51
C PRO A 58 7.27 5.65 13.18
N ALA A 59 6.72 6.73 12.65
CA ALA A 59 5.33 6.74 12.18
C ALA A 59 5.11 5.68 11.08
N GLY A 60 3.92 5.08 11.08
CA GLY A 60 3.56 4.02 10.14
C GLY A 60 3.60 4.46 8.68
N VAL A 61 3.95 3.53 7.82
CA VAL A 61 3.89 3.66 6.35
C VAL A 61 2.98 2.56 5.82
N ASP A 62 1.85 2.94 5.23
CA ASP A 62 0.96 2.01 4.54
C ASP A 62 1.38 1.91 3.07
N PRO A 63 1.87 0.74 2.61
CA PRO A 63 2.39 0.60 1.26
C PRO A 63 1.30 0.48 0.20
N HIS A 64 0.03 0.22 0.59
CA HIS A 64 -1.00 -0.12 -0.36
C HIS A 64 -2.41 0.16 0.17
N ALA A 65 -2.98 1.29 -0.22
CA ALA A 65 -4.36 1.63 0.10
C ALA A 65 -5.04 2.37 -1.08
N HIS A 66 -6.35 2.23 -1.18
CA HIS A 66 -7.18 2.99 -2.12
C HIS A 66 -7.96 4.03 -1.32
N ILE A 67 -7.44 5.25 -1.30
CA ILE A 67 -7.95 6.34 -0.44
C ILE A 67 -8.42 7.56 -1.22
N ALA A 68 -8.17 7.61 -2.52
CA ALA A 68 -8.54 8.73 -3.39
C ALA A 68 -8.95 8.26 -4.80
N GLY A 69 -9.65 9.12 -5.51
CA GLY A 69 -10.08 8.93 -6.88
C GLY A 69 -11.54 8.53 -7.05
N PRO A 70 -12.05 8.50 -8.30
CA PRO A 70 -13.48 8.26 -8.61
C PRO A 70 -14.03 6.94 -8.05
N LYS A 71 -13.18 5.92 -7.89
CA LYS A 71 -13.54 4.63 -7.29
C LYS A 71 -14.16 4.77 -5.89
N LEU A 72 -13.65 5.71 -5.09
CA LEU A 72 -14.15 5.96 -3.73
C LEU A 72 -15.57 6.51 -3.74
N VAL A 73 -15.86 7.43 -4.65
CA VAL A 73 -17.20 8.03 -4.80
C VAL A 73 -18.22 6.96 -5.15
N VAL A 74 -17.91 6.10 -6.12
CA VAL A 74 -18.78 4.98 -6.50
C VAL A 74 -18.96 3.98 -5.35
N GLY A 75 -17.89 3.63 -4.65
CA GLY A 75 -17.95 2.75 -3.48
C GLY A 75 -18.88 3.28 -2.40
N ARG A 76 -18.80 4.57 -2.07
CA ARG A 76 -19.70 5.23 -1.10
C ARG A 76 -21.16 5.22 -1.56
N LEU A 77 -21.41 5.44 -2.85
CA LEU A 77 -22.77 5.36 -3.42
C LEU A 77 -23.37 3.96 -3.33
N TYR A 78 -22.54 2.94 -3.50
CA TYR A 78 -22.99 1.55 -3.45
C TYR A 78 -23.19 1.02 -2.03
N ARG A 79 -22.56 1.67 -1.05
CA ARG A 79 -22.66 1.33 0.37
C ARG A 79 -23.09 2.54 1.22
N PRO A 80 -24.32 3.08 1.00
CA PRO A 80 -24.78 4.28 1.69
C PRO A 80 -24.92 4.11 3.21
N GLU A 81 -25.15 2.87 3.69
CA GLU A 81 -25.18 2.52 5.12
C GLU A 81 -23.84 2.78 5.83
N ASP A 82 -22.74 2.77 5.11
CA ASP A 82 -21.40 3.06 5.62
C ASP A 82 -21.29 4.49 6.20
N SER A 83 -22.07 5.43 5.66
CA SER A 83 -22.12 6.82 6.13
C SER A 83 -22.70 6.98 7.54
N ARG A 84 -23.35 5.96 8.09
CA ARG A 84 -23.89 5.96 9.46
C ARG A 84 -22.93 5.29 10.47
N ARG A 85 -21.79 4.82 10.01
CA ARG A 85 -20.80 4.09 10.81
C ARG A 85 -19.49 4.84 10.83
N GLY A 86 -18.71 4.62 11.89
CA GLY A 86 -17.41 5.28 12.04
C GLY A 86 -17.53 6.81 12.04
N VAL A 87 -18.54 7.37 12.73
CA VAL A 87 -18.75 8.80 12.79
C VAL A 87 -17.68 9.45 13.64
N THR A 88 -16.95 10.41 13.06
CA THR A 88 -16.04 11.31 13.77
C THR A 88 -16.84 12.54 14.21
N GLN A 89 -16.89 12.80 15.51
CA GLN A 89 -17.60 13.94 16.06
C GLN A 89 -16.82 15.25 15.80
N LYS A 90 -17.56 16.33 15.60
CA LYS A 90 -16.97 17.67 15.52
C LYS A 90 -16.32 18.06 16.84
N THR A 91 -15.09 18.55 16.77
CA THR A 91 -14.37 19.15 17.89
C THR A 91 -14.02 20.62 17.58
N LYS A 92 -13.11 21.22 18.35
CA LYS A 92 -12.56 22.54 18.03
C LYS A 92 -11.67 22.53 16.78
N VAL A 93 -11.04 21.40 16.48
CA VAL A 93 -10.08 21.24 15.37
C VAL A 93 -10.60 20.32 14.27
N LEU A 94 -11.51 19.39 14.56
CA LEU A 94 -12.06 18.44 13.61
C LEU A 94 -13.44 18.87 13.13
N ARG A 95 -13.71 18.69 11.84
CA ARG A 95 -15.07 18.64 11.29
C ARG A 95 -15.69 17.27 11.53
N SER A 96 -17.00 17.19 11.50
CA SER A 96 -17.72 15.92 11.56
C SER A 96 -17.57 15.17 10.23
N GLU A 97 -17.21 13.90 10.29
CA GLU A 97 -16.99 13.02 9.14
C GLU A 97 -17.51 11.61 9.43
N SER A 98 -17.62 10.77 8.39
CA SER A 98 -18.14 9.41 8.56
C SER A 98 -17.60 8.42 7.54
N GLY A 99 -18.04 7.18 7.66
CA GLY A 99 -17.69 6.02 6.84
C GLY A 99 -16.87 5.01 7.63
N PHE A 100 -17.21 3.74 7.54
CA PHE A 100 -16.48 2.65 8.20
C PHE A 100 -15.49 1.97 7.24
N SER A 101 -16.01 1.36 6.17
CA SER A 101 -15.19 0.67 5.18
C SER A 101 -14.64 1.62 4.12
N ILE A 102 -15.36 2.67 3.77
CA ILE A 102 -14.91 3.72 2.86
C ILE A 102 -15.11 5.08 3.53
N PRO A 103 -14.18 5.52 4.38
CA PRO A 103 -14.30 6.81 5.05
C PRO A 103 -14.25 7.97 4.05
N SER A 104 -14.81 9.12 4.46
CA SER A 104 -14.59 10.37 3.74
C SER A 104 -13.11 10.74 3.73
N CYS A 105 -12.67 11.53 2.76
CA CYS A 105 -11.26 11.92 2.66
C CYS A 105 -10.71 12.51 3.97
N PRO A 106 -11.37 13.47 4.66
CA PRO A 106 -10.87 13.94 5.94
C PRO A 106 -10.84 12.87 7.03
N ALA A 107 -11.86 11.98 7.08
CA ALA A 107 -11.90 10.89 8.06
C ALA A 107 -10.75 9.89 7.85
N THR A 108 -10.35 9.66 6.60
CA THR A 108 -9.20 8.82 6.27
C THR A 108 -7.94 9.33 6.95
N GLY A 109 -7.60 10.61 6.73
CA GLY A 109 -6.42 11.21 7.35
C GLY A 109 -6.46 11.24 8.89
N TYR A 110 -7.62 11.57 9.47
CA TYR A 110 -7.80 11.57 10.93
C TYR A 110 -7.58 10.18 11.53
N ARG A 111 -8.03 9.13 10.87
CA ARG A 111 -7.89 7.76 11.39
C ARG A 111 -6.49 7.22 11.23
N TYR A 112 -5.82 7.48 10.09
CA TYR A 112 -4.42 7.10 9.93
C TYR A 112 -3.54 7.77 10.97
N SER A 113 -3.72 9.08 11.21
CA SER A 113 -2.93 9.75 12.25
C SER A 113 -3.22 9.22 13.65
N ARG A 114 -4.48 8.87 13.98
CA ARG A 114 -4.80 8.23 15.26
C ARG A 114 -4.17 6.84 15.42
N LEU A 115 -3.98 6.11 14.33
CA LEU A 115 -3.25 4.83 14.34
C LEU A 115 -1.72 5.01 14.40
N GLY A 116 -1.20 6.24 14.37
CA GLY A 116 0.23 6.50 14.36
C GLY A 116 0.88 6.40 12.99
N TYR A 117 0.12 6.50 11.89
CA TYR A 117 0.63 6.49 10.52
C TYR A 117 0.88 7.89 9.99
N GLY A 118 1.99 8.08 9.26
CA GLY A 118 2.39 9.36 8.67
C GLY A 118 2.45 9.37 7.14
N THR A 119 2.48 8.20 6.50
CA THR A 119 2.56 8.06 5.03
C THR A 119 1.65 6.94 4.56
N VAL A 120 0.89 7.18 3.48
CA VAL A 120 -0.03 6.19 2.90
C VAL A 120 0.03 6.27 1.39
N VAL A 121 0.28 5.16 0.73
CA VAL A 121 0.36 5.10 -0.73
C VAL A 121 -1.02 4.87 -1.34
N GLU A 122 -1.46 5.79 -2.21
CA GLU A 122 -2.59 5.55 -3.12
C GLU A 122 -2.13 4.58 -4.22
N ALA A 123 -2.52 3.32 -4.10
CA ALA A 123 -1.88 2.22 -4.81
C ALA A 123 -2.26 2.07 -6.28
N ALA A 124 -3.33 2.74 -6.76
CA ALA A 124 -3.77 2.58 -8.15
C ALA A 124 -4.52 3.82 -8.66
N MET A 125 -3.82 4.61 -9.44
CA MET A 125 -4.32 5.83 -10.06
C MET A 125 -4.36 5.66 -11.58
N PRO A 126 -5.53 5.51 -12.21
CA PRO A 126 -5.61 5.60 -13.68
C PRO A 126 -5.10 6.97 -14.14
N PRO A 127 -4.18 7.05 -15.11
CA PRO A 127 -3.60 8.32 -15.52
C PRO A 127 -4.64 9.36 -15.97
N LEU A 128 -5.67 8.93 -16.69
CA LEU A 128 -6.80 9.79 -17.10
C LEU A 128 -7.59 10.39 -15.92
N GLU A 129 -7.59 9.70 -14.76
CA GLU A 129 -8.28 10.11 -13.55
C GLU A 129 -7.34 10.80 -12.53
N ALA A 130 -6.11 11.08 -12.90
CA ALA A 130 -5.10 11.62 -11.98
C ALA A 130 -5.50 12.98 -11.38
N LYS A 131 -6.13 13.87 -12.16
CA LYS A 131 -6.63 15.16 -11.63
C LYS A 131 -7.59 14.97 -10.48
N HIS A 132 -8.62 14.14 -10.67
CA HIS A 132 -9.62 13.86 -9.64
C HIS A 132 -8.98 13.20 -8.41
N THR A 133 -8.03 12.28 -8.64
CA THR A 133 -7.30 11.64 -7.54
C THR A 133 -6.54 12.68 -6.70
N HIS A 134 -5.84 13.61 -7.33
CA HIS A 134 -5.12 14.68 -6.63
C HIS A 134 -6.05 15.69 -5.93
N GLU A 135 -7.22 16.00 -6.51
CA GLU A 135 -8.24 16.81 -5.83
C GLU A 135 -8.72 16.17 -4.52
N GLU A 136 -8.93 14.85 -4.52
CA GLU A 136 -9.28 14.14 -3.28
C GLU A 136 -8.10 14.04 -2.32
N ILE A 137 -6.89 13.75 -2.79
CA ILE A 137 -5.66 13.74 -1.96
C ILE A 137 -5.50 15.08 -1.22
N ALA A 138 -5.73 16.20 -1.89
CA ALA A 138 -5.64 17.52 -1.28
C ALA A 138 -6.64 17.75 -0.12
N THR A 139 -7.66 16.90 0.00
CA THR A 139 -8.66 16.97 1.09
C THR A 139 -8.44 15.93 2.19
N ILE A 140 -7.42 15.08 2.07
CA ILE A 140 -7.02 14.11 3.09
C ILE A 140 -5.93 14.75 3.95
N PRO A 141 -6.20 15.16 5.21
CA PRO A 141 -5.19 15.78 6.06
C PRO A 141 -4.27 14.75 6.74
N GLN A 142 -3.27 15.21 7.46
CA GLN A 142 -2.46 14.47 8.45
C GLN A 142 -1.38 13.54 7.90
N ILE A 143 -1.45 13.09 6.66
CA ILE A 143 -0.56 12.07 6.09
C ILE A 143 0.04 12.54 4.76
N ASP A 144 1.22 12.00 4.42
CA ASP A 144 1.81 12.20 3.10
C ASP A 144 1.35 11.10 2.15
N ILE A 145 1.09 11.45 0.87
CA ILE A 145 0.45 10.53 -0.07
C ILE A 145 1.20 10.52 -1.39
N PRO A 146 2.03 9.51 -1.66
CA PRO A 146 2.45 9.17 -3.01
C PRO A 146 1.32 8.42 -3.74
N ALA A 147 1.13 8.68 -5.04
CA ALA A 147 0.13 8.00 -5.87
C ALA A 147 0.81 7.22 -7.01
N MET A 148 0.33 6.00 -7.29
CA MET A 148 0.93 5.07 -8.24
C MET A 148 0.10 4.99 -9.53
N PRO A 149 0.53 5.63 -10.65
CA PRO A 149 -0.18 5.52 -11.92
C PRO A 149 -0.09 4.12 -12.53
N LEU A 150 -1.17 3.72 -13.21
CA LEU A 150 -1.33 2.42 -13.85
C LEU A 150 -0.67 2.39 -15.25
N PHE A 151 0.09 1.31 -15.53
CA PHE A 151 0.77 1.12 -16.80
C PHE A 151 0.49 -0.23 -17.48
N GLY A 152 0.07 -1.26 -16.74
CA GLY A 152 0.04 -2.66 -17.20
C GLY A 152 -0.94 -2.97 -18.33
N ASN A 153 -1.93 -2.12 -18.56
CA ASN A 153 -2.94 -2.23 -19.63
C ASN A 153 -2.94 -1.01 -20.56
N ASN A 154 -1.96 -0.11 -20.40
CA ASN A 154 -1.86 1.06 -21.26
C ASN A 154 -1.47 0.68 -22.69
N TRP A 155 -2.22 1.16 -23.66
CA TRP A 155 -2.04 0.80 -25.07
C TRP A 155 -0.64 1.15 -25.58
N PHE A 156 -0.09 2.31 -25.23
CA PHE A 156 1.24 2.71 -25.67
C PHE A 156 2.32 1.80 -25.09
N VAL A 157 2.17 1.41 -23.81
CA VAL A 157 3.11 0.47 -23.17
C VAL A 157 3.06 -0.89 -23.87
N MET A 158 1.87 -1.41 -24.18
CA MET A 158 1.73 -2.71 -24.86
C MET A 158 2.34 -2.68 -26.29
N GLU A 159 2.13 -1.61 -27.05
CA GLU A 159 2.75 -1.46 -28.37
C GLU A 159 4.28 -1.41 -28.31
N TYR A 160 4.84 -0.63 -27.38
CA TYR A 160 6.29 -0.58 -27.19
C TYR A 160 6.87 -1.90 -26.65
N ALA A 161 6.14 -2.60 -25.78
CA ALA A 161 6.57 -3.89 -25.21
C ALA A 161 6.63 -4.98 -26.29
N LYS A 162 5.66 -5.02 -27.21
CA LYS A 162 5.65 -5.91 -28.38
C LYS A 162 6.93 -5.81 -29.21
N ASP A 163 7.43 -4.59 -29.40
CA ASP A 163 8.64 -4.31 -30.16
C ASP A 163 9.92 -4.41 -29.29
N ASN A 164 9.80 -4.79 -28.02
CA ASN A 164 10.87 -4.80 -27.02
C ASN A 164 11.62 -3.45 -26.95
N ASN A 165 10.89 -2.34 -27.15
CA ASN A 165 11.44 -0.99 -27.15
C ASN A 165 11.46 -0.40 -25.73
N ILE A 166 12.41 -0.85 -24.91
CA ILE A 166 12.52 -0.48 -23.49
C ILE A 166 12.83 1.01 -23.31
N GLU A 167 13.59 1.61 -24.22
CA GLU A 167 13.94 3.03 -24.13
C GLU A 167 12.71 3.94 -24.30
N ASP A 168 11.83 3.65 -25.25
CA ASP A 168 10.61 4.41 -25.44
C ASP A 168 9.58 4.13 -24.32
N ILE A 169 9.56 2.94 -23.71
CA ILE A 169 8.78 2.67 -22.48
C ILE A 169 9.32 3.50 -21.32
N ALA A 170 10.63 3.55 -21.12
CA ALA A 170 11.24 4.36 -20.06
C ALA A 170 10.91 5.85 -20.26
N ALA A 171 11.03 6.35 -21.48
CA ALA A 171 10.64 7.72 -21.83
C ALA A 171 9.15 7.99 -21.58
N PHE A 172 8.28 7.04 -21.92
CA PHE A 172 6.84 7.11 -21.66
C PHE A 172 6.56 7.16 -20.14
N VAL A 173 7.17 6.27 -19.37
CA VAL A 173 7.03 6.24 -17.90
C VAL A 173 7.51 7.56 -17.29
N ALA A 174 8.69 8.07 -17.68
CA ALA A 174 9.21 9.35 -17.19
C ALA A 174 8.23 10.51 -17.47
N ALA A 175 7.70 10.59 -18.70
CA ALA A 175 6.71 11.59 -19.09
C ALA A 175 5.41 11.44 -18.28
N TRP A 176 4.88 10.21 -18.13
CA TRP A 176 3.62 9.97 -17.44
C TRP A 176 3.71 10.21 -15.93
N LEU A 177 4.81 9.87 -15.27
CA LEU A 177 5.04 10.22 -13.86
C LEU A 177 4.97 11.75 -13.65
N LYS A 178 5.56 12.52 -14.56
CA LYS A 178 5.51 13.97 -14.54
C LYS A 178 4.13 14.54 -14.84
N LEU A 179 3.45 13.99 -15.86
CA LEU A 179 2.11 14.42 -16.27
C LEU A 179 1.04 14.11 -15.22
N THR A 180 1.15 12.98 -14.54
CA THR A 180 0.20 12.51 -13.53
C THR A 180 0.58 12.87 -12.10
N LYS A 181 1.78 13.47 -11.88
CA LYS A 181 2.36 13.66 -10.55
C LYS A 181 2.40 12.35 -9.76
N GLY A 182 2.82 11.28 -10.44
CA GLY A 182 2.90 9.92 -9.93
C GLY A 182 4.24 9.60 -9.28
N TYR A 183 4.27 8.53 -8.46
CA TYR A 183 5.46 8.14 -7.70
C TYR A 183 6.25 6.99 -8.34
N GLY A 184 5.58 6.02 -8.93
CA GLY A 184 6.22 4.82 -9.48
C GLY A 184 5.29 4.05 -10.42
N ILE A 185 5.67 2.84 -10.81
CA ILE A 185 4.94 2.01 -11.78
C ILE A 185 3.99 1.07 -11.06
N LYS A 186 2.67 1.23 -11.26
CA LYS A 186 1.66 0.24 -10.87
C LYS A 186 1.24 -0.59 -12.07
N ILE A 187 1.17 -1.91 -11.85
CA ILE A 187 0.67 -2.90 -12.81
C ILE A 187 -0.51 -3.63 -12.15
N VAL A 188 -1.64 -3.72 -12.80
CA VAL A 188 -2.80 -4.49 -12.35
C VAL A 188 -3.24 -5.41 -13.47
N ASN A 189 -3.27 -6.71 -13.22
CA ASN A 189 -3.70 -7.73 -14.15
C ASN A 189 -3.21 -7.43 -15.59
N PRO A 190 -1.87 -7.46 -15.81
CA PRO A 190 -1.28 -6.99 -17.06
C PRO A 190 -1.92 -7.67 -18.27
N CYS A 191 -2.29 -6.91 -19.29
CA CYS A 191 -3.06 -7.33 -20.46
C CYS A 191 -4.50 -7.81 -20.17
N GLY A 192 -4.81 -8.22 -18.93
CA GLY A 192 -6.10 -8.84 -18.60
C GLY A 192 -7.26 -7.86 -18.59
N SER A 193 -7.08 -6.65 -18.04
CA SER A 193 -8.13 -5.63 -18.03
C SER A 193 -8.43 -5.13 -19.46
N GLU A 194 -7.42 -5.04 -20.32
CA GLU A 194 -7.63 -4.75 -21.75
C GLU A 194 -8.36 -5.89 -22.46
N ALA A 195 -7.93 -7.15 -22.22
CA ALA A 195 -8.60 -8.32 -22.80
C ALA A 195 -10.09 -8.38 -22.47
N TRP A 196 -10.45 -7.98 -21.24
CA TRP A 196 -11.84 -7.96 -20.79
C TRP A 196 -12.70 -6.96 -21.56
N GLY A 197 -12.16 -5.81 -21.94
CA GLY A 197 -12.83 -4.84 -22.82
C GLY A 197 -13.28 -5.43 -24.17
N TRP A 198 -12.60 -6.51 -24.61
CA TRP A 198 -12.93 -7.27 -25.82
C TRP A 198 -13.74 -8.55 -25.55
N GLY A 199 -14.20 -8.75 -24.31
CA GLY A 199 -14.92 -9.97 -23.91
C GLY A 199 -14.05 -11.22 -23.78
N MET A 200 -12.74 -11.03 -23.58
CA MET A 200 -11.74 -12.08 -23.40
C MET A 200 -11.14 -12.00 -22.01
N ASN A 201 -10.22 -12.92 -21.66
CA ASN A 201 -9.47 -12.88 -20.40
C ASN A 201 -8.02 -13.34 -20.62
N VAL A 202 -7.17 -12.99 -19.67
CA VAL A 202 -5.77 -13.41 -19.55
C VAL A 202 -5.61 -14.05 -18.18
N HIS A 203 -5.28 -15.32 -18.13
CA HIS A 203 -5.15 -16.08 -16.88
C HIS A 203 -3.69 -16.34 -16.49
N GLY A 204 -2.78 -16.30 -17.43
CA GLY A 204 -1.38 -16.58 -17.20
C GLY A 204 -0.45 -15.58 -17.85
N ILE A 205 0.77 -15.51 -17.32
CA ILE A 205 1.76 -14.52 -17.76
C ILE A 205 2.19 -14.69 -19.22
N ASN A 206 1.96 -15.88 -19.81
CA ASN A 206 2.29 -16.19 -21.20
C ASN A 206 1.10 -15.98 -22.18
N ASP A 207 -0.07 -15.61 -21.66
CA ASP A 207 -1.24 -15.30 -22.49
C ASP A 207 -1.04 -13.95 -23.18
N LYS A 208 -1.55 -13.85 -24.41
CA LYS A 208 -1.43 -12.63 -25.21
C LYS A 208 -2.61 -11.70 -25.00
N ALA A 209 -2.31 -10.40 -24.93
CA ALA A 209 -3.33 -9.36 -25.03
C ALA A 209 -3.99 -9.43 -26.42
N PRO A 210 -5.34 -9.46 -26.50
CA PRO A 210 -6.03 -9.42 -27.77
C PRO A 210 -5.63 -8.20 -28.59
N TYR A 211 -5.39 -8.40 -29.90
CA TYR A 211 -5.06 -7.35 -30.88
C TYR A 211 -3.69 -6.65 -30.71
N PHE A 212 -2.98 -6.84 -29.60
CA PHE A 212 -1.65 -6.26 -29.40
C PHE A 212 -0.50 -7.22 -29.72
N ASP A 213 -0.78 -8.54 -29.78
CA ASP A 213 0.22 -9.58 -30.00
C ASP A 213 1.41 -9.53 -29.02
N VAL A 214 1.13 -9.14 -27.79
CA VAL A 214 2.08 -9.04 -26.66
C VAL A 214 1.56 -9.86 -25.49
N THR A 215 2.45 -10.52 -24.75
CA THR A 215 2.13 -11.28 -23.54
C THR A 215 2.23 -10.42 -22.27
N SER A 216 1.52 -10.84 -21.21
CA SER A 216 1.67 -10.23 -19.89
C SER A 216 3.13 -10.23 -19.43
N LYS A 217 3.87 -11.31 -19.68
CA LYS A 217 5.30 -11.42 -19.38
C LYS A 217 6.14 -10.34 -20.07
N GLU A 218 5.91 -10.11 -21.36
CA GLU A 218 6.65 -9.09 -22.11
C GLU A 218 6.39 -7.70 -21.55
N VAL A 219 5.14 -7.37 -21.20
CA VAL A 219 4.77 -6.10 -20.58
C VAL A 219 5.44 -5.94 -19.21
N VAL A 220 5.36 -6.96 -18.33
CA VAL A 220 5.94 -6.91 -16.98
C VAL A 220 7.46 -6.76 -17.03
N VAL A 221 8.15 -7.57 -17.84
CA VAL A 221 9.61 -7.51 -17.98
C VAL A 221 10.05 -6.18 -18.58
N ALA A 222 9.32 -5.64 -19.56
CA ALA A 222 9.63 -4.37 -20.17
C ALA A 222 9.49 -3.19 -19.18
N LEU A 223 8.40 -3.18 -18.40
CA LEU A 223 8.20 -2.17 -17.34
C LEU A 223 9.24 -2.29 -16.21
N ALA A 224 9.61 -3.52 -15.81
CA ALA A 224 10.68 -3.72 -14.84
C ALA A 224 12.02 -3.16 -15.34
N LYS A 225 12.39 -3.46 -16.59
CA LYS A 225 13.63 -2.91 -17.20
C LYS A 225 13.58 -1.38 -17.31
N ALA A 226 12.44 -0.81 -17.70
CA ALA A 226 12.26 0.64 -17.77
C ALA A 226 12.38 1.30 -16.38
N ASN A 227 11.79 0.69 -15.35
CA ASN A 227 11.90 1.12 -13.95
C ASN A 227 13.37 1.21 -13.50
N GLU A 228 14.14 0.16 -13.78
CA GLU A 228 15.56 0.10 -13.41
C GLU A 228 16.42 1.05 -14.25
N MET A 229 16.10 1.24 -15.53
CA MET A 229 16.76 2.23 -16.40
C MET A 229 16.56 3.66 -15.92
N LEU A 230 15.40 3.97 -15.35
CA LEU A 230 15.08 5.28 -14.79
C LEU A 230 15.56 5.46 -13.35
N ASN A 231 16.14 4.44 -12.71
CA ASN A 231 16.49 4.44 -11.29
C ASN A 231 15.33 4.88 -10.38
N LEU A 232 14.10 4.43 -10.64
CA LEU A 232 12.96 4.82 -9.81
C LEU A 232 13.14 4.32 -8.36
N PRO A 233 12.72 5.11 -7.35
CA PRO A 233 12.94 4.77 -5.95
C PRO A 233 12.19 3.50 -5.53
N HIS A 234 10.98 3.28 -6.05
CA HIS A 234 10.23 2.04 -5.86
C HIS A 234 10.43 1.11 -7.07
N SER A 235 10.38 -0.20 -6.84
CA SER A 235 10.32 -1.21 -7.90
C SER A 235 8.97 -1.19 -8.62
N ILE A 236 8.80 -2.00 -9.67
CA ILE A 236 7.44 -2.21 -10.17
C ILE A 236 6.56 -2.81 -9.07
N HIS A 237 5.34 -2.30 -8.94
CA HIS A 237 4.33 -2.71 -7.95
C HIS A 237 3.21 -3.45 -8.68
N ILE A 238 3.13 -4.76 -8.50
CA ILE A 238 2.30 -5.61 -9.35
C ILE A 238 1.19 -6.35 -8.60
N HIS A 239 0.00 -6.30 -9.18
CA HIS A 239 -1.11 -7.21 -8.99
C HIS A 239 -1.09 -8.20 -10.18
N PRO A 240 -0.62 -9.44 -9.99
CA PRO A 240 -0.49 -10.44 -11.04
C PRO A 240 -1.81 -10.80 -11.73
N ASN A 241 -1.74 -11.56 -12.83
CA ASN A 241 -2.93 -12.15 -13.43
C ASN A 241 -3.59 -13.18 -12.50
N ASP A 242 -4.83 -13.51 -12.77
CA ASP A 242 -5.62 -14.58 -12.14
C ASP A 242 -5.87 -14.39 -10.64
N LEU A 243 -5.97 -13.12 -10.19
CA LEU A 243 -6.28 -12.81 -8.79
C LEU A 243 -7.56 -13.48 -8.32
N GLY A 244 -7.52 -14.06 -7.13
CA GLY A 244 -8.69 -14.59 -6.44
C GLY A 244 -9.21 -15.91 -7.00
N HIS A 245 -8.53 -16.56 -7.94
CA HIS A 245 -8.93 -17.85 -8.51
C HIS A 245 -8.18 -19.02 -7.86
N PRO A 246 -8.86 -20.12 -7.50
CA PRO A 246 -8.20 -21.34 -7.07
C PRO A 246 -7.21 -21.85 -8.10
N GLY A 247 -5.98 -22.21 -7.66
CA GLY A 247 -4.93 -22.73 -8.55
C GLY A 247 -4.02 -21.64 -9.12
N ASN A 248 -4.02 -20.42 -8.59
CA ASN A 248 -3.22 -19.31 -9.11
C ASN A 248 -1.75 -19.26 -8.63
N VAL A 249 -1.32 -20.14 -7.73
CA VAL A 249 0.06 -20.19 -7.23
C VAL A 249 1.10 -20.29 -8.36
N PRO A 250 0.95 -21.17 -9.38
CA PRO A 250 1.90 -21.21 -10.49
C PRO A 250 2.02 -19.89 -11.24
N THR A 251 0.90 -19.23 -11.56
CA THR A 251 0.88 -17.91 -12.21
C THR A 251 1.62 -16.86 -11.38
N THR A 252 1.44 -16.88 -10.06
CA THR A 252 2.11 -15.98 -9.13
C THR A 252 3.63 -16.20 -9.14
N ILE A 253 4.07 -17.46 -9.03
CA ILE A 253 5.50 -17.81 -9.04
C ILE A 253 6.14 -17.49 -10.41
N GLU A 254 5.46 -17.81 -11.52
CA GLU A 254 5.94 -17.47 -12.86
C GLU A 254 6.06 -15.96 -13.05
N THR A 255 5.15 -15.16 -12.47
CA THR A 255 5.21 -13.70 -12.49
C THR A 255 6.43 -13.19 -11.73
N MET A 256 6.69 -13.71 -10.53
CA MET A 256 7.88 -13.35 -9.76
C MET A 256 9.17 -13.76 -10.47
N ASP A 257 9.20 -14.97 -11.05
CA ASP A 257 10.38 -15.53 -11.72
C ASP A 257 10.74 -14.78 -13.01
N CYS A 258 9.76 -14.18 -13.70
CA CYS A 258 10.01 -13.56 -15.01
C CYS A 258 10.95 -12.34 -14.96
N VAL A 259 11.13 -11.72 -13.78
CA VAL A 259 12.02 -10.56 -13.60
C VAL A 259 13.32 -10.88 -12.85
N LYS A 260 13.61 -12.15 -12.54
CA LYS A 260 14.80 -12.55 -11.77
C LYS A 260 16.13 -12.11 -12.39
N ASP A 261 16.17 -12.03 -13.72
CA ASP A 261 17.36 -11.64 -14.47
C ASP A 261 17.42 -10.13 -14.79
N VAL A 262 16.43 -9.36 -14.35
CA VAL A 262 16.42 -7.90 -14.52
C VAL A 262 17.43 -7.28 -13.57
N LYS A 263 18.41 -6.57 -14.15
CA LYS A 263 19.46 -5.91 -13.38
C LYS A 263 18.94 -4.62 -12.77
N LYS A 264 19.18 -4.47 -11.47
CA LYS A 264 18.86 -3.22 -10.76
C LYS A 264 19.61 -2.02 -11.35
N GLY A 265 18.95 -0.89 -11.40
CA GLY A 265 19.60 0.39 -11.69
C GLY A 265 20.66 0.72 -10.64
N SER A 266 21.76 1.35 -11.03
CA SER A 266 22.90 1.57 -10.13
C SER A 266 22.53 2.37 -8.89
N LYS A 267 21.74 3.44 -9.04
CA LYS A 267 21.26 4.27 -7.92
C LYS A 267 20.10 3.64 -7.18
N ALA A 268 19.20 2.95 -7.88
CA ALA A 268 18.11 2.22 -7.26
C ALA A 268 18.62 1.13 -6.31
N ALA A 269 19.73 0.46 -6.67
CA ALA A 269 20.37 -0.58 -5.85
C ALA A 269 20.97 -0.06 -4.53
N GLU A 270 21.18 1.26 -4.40
CA GLU A 270 21.67 1.89 -3.16
C GLU A 270 20.56 2.08 -2.12
N ILE A 271 19.28 2.09 -2.56
CA ILE A 271 18.13 2.44 -1.70
C ILE A 271 17.13 1.30 -1.50
N ARG A 272 17.13 0.28 -2.37
CA ARG A 272 16.22 -0.87 -2.28
C ARG A 272 16.86 -2.16 -2.82
N ASP A 273 16.36 -3.30 -2.37
CA ASP A 273 16.87 -4.61 -2.77
C ASP A 273 16.08 -5.25 -3.91
N GLN A 274 14.75 -5.04 -3.93
CA GLN A 274 13.85 -5.70 -4.86
C GLN A 274 13.78 -5.05 -6.26
N VAL A 275 13.41 -5.86 -7.24
CA VAL A 275 13.03 -5.45 -8.61
C VAL A 275 11.51 -5.44 -8.78
N MET A 276 10.80 -6.24 -7.99
CA MET A 276 9.35 -6.35 -8.02
C MET A 276 8.78 -6.38 -6.60
N HIS A 277 7.69 -5.66 -6.38
CA HIS A 277 6.83 -5.77 -5.20
C HIS A 277 5.48 -6.35 -5.61
N VAL A 278 5.14 -7.53 -5.05
CA VAL A 278 3.86 -8.20 -5.33
C VAL A 278 2.85 -7.81 -4.27
N CYS A 279 1.74 -7.20 -4.69
CA CYS A 279 0.74 -6.69 -3.77
C CYS A 279 -0.35 -7.71 -3.41
N HIS A 280 -0.98 -7.51 -2.24
CA HIS A 280 -2.08 -8.31 -1.66
C HIS A 280 -1.94 -9.82 -1.94
N LEU A 281 -0.75 -10.35 -1.63
CA LEU A 281 -0.28 -11.68 -2.01
C LEU A 281 -1.22 -12.81 -1.57
N GLN A 282 -2.01 -12.62 -0.52
CA GLN A 282 -2.97 -13.62 -0.08
C GLN A 282 -4.00 -14.01 -1.14
N PHE A 283 -4.37 -13.09 -2.03
CA PHE A 283 -5.32 -13.36 -3.11
C PHE A 283 -4.66 -14.06 -4.32
N HIS A 284 -3.34 -14.25 -4.27
CA HIS A 284 -2.52 -14.93 -5.27
C HIS A 284 -1.91 -16.24 -4.76
N SER A 285 -2.40 -16.77 -3.64
CA SER A 285 -1.82 -17.92 -2.94
C SER A 285 -2.85 -19.05 -2.73
N TYR A 286 -3.63 -19.37 -3.77
CA TYR A 286 -4.58 -20.48 -3.72
C TYR A 286 -4.08 -21.66 -4.54
N THR A 287 -4.18 -22.87 -3.95
CA THR A 287 -4.07 -24.15 -4.66
C THR A 287 -5.47 -24.71 -4.97
N GLY A 288 -5.54 -25.88 -5.61
CA GLY A 288 -6.79 -26.51 -6.03
C GLY A 288 -7.20 -26.11 -7.44
N ASN A 289 -8.33 -26.67 -7.93
CA ASN A 289 -8.84 -26.40 -9.28
C ASN A 289 -10.19 -25.67 -9.26
N SER A 290 -10.77 -25.49 -8.11
CA SER A 290 -12.08 -24.87 -7.91
C SER A 290 -12.27 -24.48 -6.44
N TRP A 291 -13.28 -23.68 -6.15
CA TRP A 291 -13.63 -23.34 -4.76
C TRP A 291 -14.05 -24.54 -3.90
N LYS A 292 -14.27 -25.73 -4.48
CA LYS A 292 -14.60 -26.95 -3.72
C LYS A 292 -13.35 -27.58 -3.10
N ASP A 293 -12.22 -27.47 -3.75
CA ASP A 293 -10.94 -28.06 -3.39
C ASP A 293 -9.82 -27.03 -3.14
N ALA A 294 -10.16 -25.74 -3.20
CA ALA A 294 -9.24 -24.66 -2.89
C ALA A 294 -8.60 -24.84 -1.49
N ALA A 295 -7.29 -24.59 -1.42
CA ALA A 295 -6.50 -24.65 -0.20
C ALA A 295 -5.40 -23.59 -0.23
N SER A 296 -4.69 -23.43 0.88
CA SER A 296 -3.56 -22.52 0.97
C SER A 296 -2.39 -23.00 0.13
N GLY A 297 -1.78 -22.06 -0.59
CA GLY A 297 -0.48 -22.19 -1.23
C GLY A 297 0.55 -21.21 -0.64
N ALA A 298 0.25 -20.67 0.54
CA ALA A 298 1.09 -19.66 1.18
C ALA A 298 2.53 -20.15 1.43
N GLU A 299 2.70 -21.40 1.85
CA GLU A 299 4.02 -22.00 2.07
C GLU A 299 4.87 -22.03 0.78
N GLU A 300 4.28 -22.45 -0.34
CA GLU A 300 4.98 -22.53 -1.64
C GLU A 300 5.38 -21.14 -2.15
N VAL A 301 4.49 -20.16 -2.01
CA VAL A 301 4.75 -18.77 -2.42
C VAL A 301 5.78 -18.11 -1.51
N ALA A 302 5.68 -18.30 -0.19
CA ALA A 302 6.65 -17.80 0.78
C ALA A 302 8.05 -18.43 0.57
N ASP A 303 8.12 -19.73 0.28
CA ASP A 303 9.34 -20.44 -0.07
C ASP A 303 10.06 -19.81 -1.27
N TYR A 304 9.30 -19.38 -2.28
CA TYR A 304 9.88 -18.65 -3.41
C TYR A 304 10.49 -17.32 -2.96
N ILE A 305 9.75 -16.53 -2.17
CA ILE A 305 10.20 -15.21 -1.68
C ILE A 305 11.43 -15.36 -0.78
N ASN A 306 11.45 -16.35 0.12
CA ASN A 306 12.57 -16.60 1.01
C ASN A 306 13.88 -16.90 0.26
N LYS A 307 13.79 -17.52 -0.92
CA LYS A 307 14.94 -17.90 -1.76
C LYS A 307 15.40 -16.81 -2.73
N HIS A 308 14.65 -15.70 -2.88
CA HIS A 308 14.89 -14.71 -3.92
C HIS A 308 14.83 -13.27 -3.38
N ASP A 309 15.94 -12.53 -3.47
CA ASP A 309 16.06 -11.17 -2.95
C ASP A 309 15.45 -10.09 -3.89
N HIS A 310 15.12 -10.46 -5.12
CA HIS A 310 14.52 -9.54 -6.07
C HIS A 310 13.02 -9.28 -5.85
N ILE A 311 12.40 -9.96 -4.87
CA ILE A 311 10.97 -9.89 -4.56
C ILE A 311 10.74 -9.39 -3.15
N THR A 312 9.78 -8.47 -3.01
CA THR A 312 9.10 -8.13 -1.75
C THR A 312 7.58 -8.17 -1.98
N CYS A 313 6.81 -8.17 -0.91
CA CYS A 313 5.35 -8.22 -1.03
C CYS A 313 4.63 -7.45 0.08
N ASP A 314 3.37 -7.13 -0.17
CA ASP A 314 2.39 -6.88 0.88
C ASP A 314 1.33 -8.00 0.90
N VAL A 315 0.68 -8.19 2.04
CA VAL A 315 -0.22 -9.34 2.20
C VAL A 315 -1.65 -9.01 1.80
N GLY A 316 -2.13 -7.81 2.06
CA GLY A 316 -3.55 -7.48 1.84
C GLY A 316 -4.48 -8.29 2.77
N GLN A 317 -4.20 -8.32 4.08
CA GLN A 317 -4.84 -9.21 5.05
C GLN A 317 -6.34 -9.02 5.18
N VAL A 318 -7.12 -10.09 5.00
CA VAL A 318 -8.58 -10.10 5.25
C VAL A 318 -8.87 -9.95 6.74
N THR A 319 -9.73 -8.98 7.06
CA THR A 319 -10.04 -8.59 8.45
C THR A 319 -11.35 -9.18 8.99
N LEU A 320 -12.09 -9.94 8.17
CA LEU A 320 -13.41 -10.53 8.48
C LEU A 320 -14.46 -9.46 8.81
N ASP A 321 -14.41 -8.33 8.11
CA ASP A 321 -15.34 -7.21 8.24
C ASP A 321 -16.12 -6.95 6.93
N GLU A 322 -17.05 -6.02 7.03
CA GLU A 322 -17.69 -5.41 5.86
C GLU A 322 -16.73 -4.51 5.14
N THR A 323 -16.71 -4.58 3.81
CA THR A 323 -15.82 -3.80 2.98
C THR A 323 -16.42 -3.54 1.58
N THR A 324 -15.60 -3.00 0.68
CA THR A 324 -15.94 -2.82 -0.73
C THR A 324 -14.67 -3.08 -1.53
N THR A 325 -14.72 -4.07 -2.41
CA THR A 325 -13.62 -4.25 -3.37
C THR A 325 -13.68 -3.19 -4.45
N MET A 326 -12.53 -2.67 -4.83
CA MET A 326 -12.37 -1.69 -5.91
C MET A 326 -11.00 -1.86 -6.54
N THR A 327 -10.97 -2.46 -7.71
CA THR A 327 -9.70 -2.73 -8.39
C THR A 327 -9.77 -2.44 -9.88
N ALA A 328 -8.63 -2.09 -10.46
CA ALA A 328 -8.45 -2.00 -11.90
C ALA A 328 -8.40 -3.39 -12.60
N ASP A 329 -8.81 -4.45 -11.90
CA ASP A 329 -9.03 -5.79 -12.42
C ASP A 329 -10.53 -6.02 -12.66
N ALA A 330 -11.05 -5.43 -13.73
CA ALA A 330 -12.46 -5.59 -14.11
C ALA A 330 -12.89 -7.06 -14.33
N PRO A 331 -12.06 -7.96 -14.91
CA PRO A 331 -12.39 -9.38 -15.00
C PRO A 331 -12.66 -10.03 -13.67
N MET A 332 -11.79 -9.82 -12.68
CA MET A 332 -11.96 -10.39 -11.34
C MET A 332 -13.23 -9.86 -10.66
N GLU A 333 -13.49 -8.56 -10.73
CA GLU A 333 -14.71 -7.97 -10.16
C GLU A 333 -15.96 -8.51 -10.85
N TYR A 334 -15.93 -8.74 -12.17
CA TYR A 334 -17.03 -9.35 -12.88
C TYR A 334 -17.28 -10.80 -12.44
N ASP A 335 -16.21 -11.58 -12.24
CA ASP A 335 -16.33 -12.96 -11.77
C ASP A 335 -16.84 -13.00 -10.32
N LEU A 336 -16.39 -12.10 -9.47
CA LEU A 336 -16.93 -11.93 -8.11
C LEU A 336 -18.42 -11.58 -8.13
N PHE A 337 -18.85 -10.70 -9.02
CA PHE A 337 -20.28 -10.41 -9.23
C PHE A 337 -21.05 -11.67 -9.65
N LYS A 338 -20.54 -12.46 -10.60
CA LYS A 338 -21.18 -13.70 -11.05
C LYS A 338 -21.34 -14.73 -9.92
N LEU A 339 -20.32 -14.84 -9.05
CA LEU A 339 -20.32 -15.78 -7.93
C LEU A 339 -21.22 -15.33 -6.78
N SER A 340 -21.27 -14.03 -6.51
CA SER A 340 -21.92 -13.49 -5.32
C SER A 340 -23.33 -12.94 -5.57
N GLY A 341 -23.64 -12.49 -6.78
CA GLY A 341 -24.88 -11.76 -7.10
C GLY A 341 -25.00 -10.40 -6.40
N LEU A 342 -23.89 -9.86 -5.88
CA LEU A 342 -23.87 -8.55 -5.20
C LEU A 342 -24.00 -7.40 -6.19
N LYS A 343 -24.25 -6.19 -5.70
CA LYS A 343 -24.20 -4.98 -6.54
C LYS A 343 -22.80 -4.83 -7.13
N TRP A 344 -22.72 -4.42 -8.37
CA TRP A 344 -21.42 -4.11 -8.97
C TRP A 344 -21.53 -2.95 -9.95
N ALA A 345 -20.40 -2.29 -10.18
CA ALA A 345 -20.18 -1.38 -11.28
C ALA A 345 -18.85 -1.71 -11.94
N ASN A 346 -18.76 -1.45 -13.22
CA ASN A 346 -17.49 -1.44 -13.92
C ASN A 346 -17.31 -0.10 -14.64
N LYS A 347 -16.08 0.20 -14.96
CA LYS A 347 -15.69 1.36 -15.74
C LYS A 347 -14.52 0.98 -16.64
N ASP A 348 -14.73 1.16 -17.94
CA ASP A 348 -13.65 1.22 -18.90
C ASP A 348 -13.01 2.62 -18.85
N ILE A 349 -11.69 2.68 -18.79
CA ILE A 349 -10.90 3.91 -18.71
C ILE A 349 -10.06 4.01 -19.97
N GLU A 350 -10.76 4.22 -21.07
CA GLU A 350 -10.23 4.41 -22.42
C GLU A 350 -9.06 3.44 -22.76
N CYS A 351 -7.92 3.96 -23.19
CA CYS A 351 -6.75 3.16 -23.59
C CYS A 351 -5.82 2.81 -22.41
N GLU A 352 -6.30 2.81 -21.17
CA GLU A 352 -5.42 2.72 -19.99
C GLU A 352 -5.70 1.51 -19.09
N THR A 353 -6.98 1.19 -18.82
CA THR A 353 -7.37 0.09 -17.94
C THR A 353 -8.89 -0.06 -17.91
N ALA A 354 -9.37 -1.04 -17.10
CA ALA A 354 -10.77 -1.14 -16.70
C ALA A 354 -10.86 -1.50 -15.23
N ALA A 355 -11.87 -1.00 -14.53
CA ALA A 355 -12.04 -1.18 -13.09
C ALA A 355 -13.43 -1.71 -12.74
N GLY A 356 -13.54 -2.41 -11.60
CA GLY A 356 -14.79 -2.83 -11.01
C GLY A 356 -14.90 -2.47 -9.54
N ILE A 357 -16.13 -2.44 -9.01
CA ILE A 357 -16.43 -2.10 -7.63
C ILE A 357 -17.57 -2.97 -7.12
N ILE A 358 -17.35 -3.67 -6.02
CA ILE A 358 -18.35 -4.54 -5.36
C ILE A 358 -18.34 -4.32 -3.85
N PRO A 359 -19.43 -3.86 -3.22
CA PRO A 359 -19.56 -3.93 -1.77
C PRO A 359 -19.69 -5.39 -1.34
N CYS A 360 -18.85 -5.82 -0.41
CA CYS A 360 -18.81 -7.20 0.05
C CYS A 360 -18.65 -7.31 1.57
N ILE A 361 -18.74 -8.53 2.08
CA ILE A 361 -18.55 -8.85 3.49
C ILE A 361 -17.68 -10.08 3.60
N TYR A 362 -16.51 -9.93 4.22
CA TYR A 362 -15.75 -11.09 4.68
C TYR A 362 -16.30 -11.54 6.03
N SER A 363 -16.56 -12.82 6.15
CA SER A 363 -17.13 -13.39 7.37
C SER A 363 -16.44 -14.69 7.75
N GLY A 364 -16.01 -14.80 8.99
CA GLY A 364 -15.50 -16.06 9.53
C GLY A 364 -16.49 -17.23 9.48
N ARG A 365 -17.77 -16.95 9.23
CA ARG A 365 -18.78 -18.00 9.04
C ARG A 365 -18.75 -18.62 7.63
N THR A 366 -18.09 -18.00 6.68
CA THR A 366 -17.98 -18.52 5.31
C THR A 366 -16.66 -19.25 5.11
N PRO A 367 -16.66 -20.38 4.37
CA PRO A 367 -15.46 -21.16 4.11
C PRO A 367 -14.36 -20.35 3.43
N VAL A 368 -14.71 -19.61 2.38
CA VAL A 368 -13.76 -18.85 1.54
C VAL A 368 -13.11 -17.72 2.34
N SER A 369 -13.89 -16.91 3.06
CA SER A 369 -13.31 -15.81 3.87
C SER A 369 -12.39 -16.33 4.98
N SER A 370 -12.70 -17.50 5.55
CA SER A 370 -11.85 -18.14 6.56
C SER A 370 -10.56 -18.68 5.97
N LEU A 371 -10.60 -19.22 4.74
CA LEU A 371 -9.40 -19.62 4.01
C LEU A 371 -8.53 -18.39 3.69
N GLN A 372 -9.13 -17.32 3.21
CA GLN A 372 -8.42 -16.06 2.90
C GLN A 372 -7.76 -15.46 4.14
N TRP A 373 -8.46 -15.42 5.26
CA TRP A 373 -7.92 -14.99 6.54
C TRP A 373 -6.68 -15.80 6.95
N ALA A 374 -6.75 -17.12 6.82
CA ALA A 374 -5.66 -18.01 7.19
C ALA A 374 -4.46 -17.87 6.23
N ILE A 375 -4.67 -17.83 4.91
CA ILE A 375 -3.61 -17.64 3.92
C ILE A 375 -2.79 -16.38 4.19
N GLY A 376 -3.46 -15.26 4.52
CA GLY A 376 -2.75 -14.03 4.79
C GLY A 376 -1.85 -14.13 6.03
N LEU A 377 -2.32 -14.75 7.11
CA LEU A 377 -1.50 -15.00 8.29
C LEU A 377 -0.36 -15.99 8.00
N GLU A 378 -0.63 -17.05 7.25
CA GLU A 378 0.40 -18.01 6.84
C GLU A 378 1.54 -17.35 6.05
N LEU A 379 1.23 -16.42 5.15
CA LEU A 379 2.26 -15.68 4.41
C LEU A 379 3.19 -14.91 5.35
N PHE A 380 2.64 -14.15 6.31
CA PHE A 380 3.46 -13.48 7.32
C PHE A 380 4.32 -14.46 8.12
N LEU A 381 3.78 -15.62 8.47
CA LEU A 381 4.44 -16.58 9.34
C LEU A 381 5.46 -17.47 8.60
N HIS A 382 5.31 -17.70 7.29
CA HIS A 382 6.22 -18.47 6.46
C HIS A 382 7.32 -17.62 5.80
N ILE A 383 7.13 -16.32 5.61
CA ILE A 383 8.19 -15.43 5.12
C ILE A 383 9.14 -15.17 6.28
N ASP A 384 10.39 -15.66 6.14
CA ASP A 384 11.39 -15.64 7.20
C ASP A 384 11.87 -14.24 7.55
N ASP A 385 12.07 -13.41 6.53
CA ASP A 385 12.59 -12.05 6.67
C ASP A 385 11.47 -11.00 6.69
N PRO A 386 11.18 -10.36 7.85
CA PRO A 386 10.15 -9.32 7.96
C PRO A 386 10.38 -8.10 7.04
N TRP A 387 11.60 -7.90 6.56
CA TRP A 387 11.91 -6.83 5.60
C TRP A 387 11.37 -7.07 4.20
N LYS A 388 10.96 -8.31 3.89
CA LYS A 388 10.38 -8.68 2.59
C LYS A 388 8.85 -8.60 2.54
N VAL A 389 8.18 -8.40 3.68
CA VAL A 389 6.71 -8.42 3.77
C VAL A 389 6.17 -7.19 4.47
N CYS A 390 5.09 -6.60 3.96
CA CYS A 390 4.46 -5.42 4.52
C CYS A 390 3.05 -5.69 5.04
N LEU A 391 2.70 -5.02 6.14
CA LEU A 391 1.35 -5.01 6.68
C LEU A 391 0.47 -4.02 5.91
N THR A 392 -0.56 -4.53 5.26
CA THR A 392 -1.68 -3.75 4.74
C THR A 392 -2.94 -4.62 4.65
N THR A 393 -4.09 -4.00 4.46
CA THR A 393 -5.35 -4.66 4.11
C THR A 393 -5.74 -4.42 2.66
N ASP A 394 -4.85 -3.81 1.86
CA ASP A 394 -5.23 -3.32 0.53
C ASP A 394 -6.54 -2.50 0.65
N HIS A 395 -6.54 -1.59 1.60
CA HIS A 395 -7.74 -0.84 1.98
C HIS A 395 -8.48 -0.25 0.77
N PRO A 396 -9.79 -0.46 0.60
CA PRO A 396 -10.68 -1.24 1.45
C PRO A 396 -10.85 -2.70 1.04
N ASN A 397 -10.12 -3.20 0.04
CA ASN A 397 -10.39 -4.47 -0.64
C ASN A 397 -10.48 -5.69 0.31
N ALA A 398 -9.50 -5.92 1.16
CA ALA A 398 -9.50 -7.02 2.14
C ALA A 398 -10.07 -6.62 3.52
N GLY A 399 -10.23 -5.31 3.74
CA GLY A 399 -10.79 -4.77 4.97
C GLY A 399 -10.38 -3.33 5.22
N PRO A 400 -11.05 -2.66 6.18
CA PRO A 400 -10.71 -1.29 6.54
C PRO A 400 -9.38 -1.22 7.31
N PHE A 401 -8.50 -0.27 6.96
CA PHE A 401 -7.19 -0.08 7.60
C PHE A 401 -7.24 0.13 9.12
N ILE A 402 -8.36 0.58 9.64
CA ILE A 402 -8.58 0.71 11.10
C ILE A 402 -8.53 -0.64 11.84
N ARG A 403 -8.36 -1.75 11.11
CA ARG A 403 -8.17 -3.10 11.65
C ARG A 403 -6.70 -3.55 11.73
N TYR A 404 -5.75 -2.69 11.39
CA TYR A 404 -4.32 -3.02 11.60
C TYR A 404 -4.00 -3.47 13.02
N PRO A 405 -4.53 -2.85 14.10
CA PRO A 405 -4.32 -3.34 15.46
C PRO A 405 -4.76 -4.79 15.69
N ARG A 406 -5.87 -5.19 15.07
CA ARG A 406 -6.37 -6.57 15.13
C ARG A 406 -5.44 -7.55 14.42
N ILE A 407 -4.93 -7.18 13.24
CA ILE A 407 -3.96 -8.01 12.51
C ILE A 407 -2.67 -8.15 13.33
N ILE A 408 -2.19 -7.06 13.93
CA ILE A 408 -1.05 -7.07 14.84
C ILE A 408 -1.28 -8.06 15.99
N SER A 409 -2.45 -8.03 16.62
CA SER A 409 -2.76 -8.96 17.70
C SER A 409 -2.78 -10.43 17.25
N TRP A 410 -3.21 -10.72 16.02
CA TRP A 410 -3.16 -12.07 15.46
C TRP A 410 -1.73 -12.52 15.15
N LEU A 411 -0.86 -11.62 14.70
CA LEU A 411 0.54 -11.94 14.42
C LEU A 411 1.35 -12.18 15.70
N MET A 412 1.05 -11.41 16.75
CA MET A 412 1.76 -11.48 18.03
C MET A 412 1.23 -12.58 18.97
N SER A 413 0.09 -13.23 18.67
CA SER A 413 -0.53 -14.21 19.54
C SER A 413 -0.96 -15.48 18.80
N ASN A 414 -0.20 -16.55 18.97
CA ASN A 414 -0.62 -17.88 18.53
C ASN A 414 -1.86 -18.34 19.31
N THR A 415 -1.92 -18.06 20.61
CA THR A 415 -3.08 -18.36 21.46
C THR A 415 -4.36 -17.79 20.84
N ARG A 416 -4.34 -16.52 20.41
CA ARG A 416 -5.51 -15.88 19.79
C ARG A 416 -5.91 -16.53 18.46
N ARG A 417 -4.92 -16.87 17.62
CA ARG A 417 -5.19 -17.60 16.36
C ARG A 417 -5.88 -18.95 16.62
N MET A 418 -5.36 -19.70 17.61
CA MET A 418 -5.93 -20.99 18.01
C MET A 418 -7.34 -20.83 18.59
N GLU A 419 -7.59 -19.83 19.44
CA GLU A 419 -8.93 -19.53 19.94
C GLU A 419 -9.93 -19.26 18.80
N MET A 420 -9.57 -18.52 17.77
CA MET A 420 -10.44 -18.26 16.61
C MET A 420 -10.82 -19.55 15.88
N ILE A 421 -9.91 -20.50 15.80
CA ILE A 421 -10.14 -21.81 15.17
C ILE A 421 -11.01 -22.69 16.09
N GLU A 422 -10.66 -22.84 17.35
CA GLU A 422 -11.32 -23.71 18.33
C GLU A 422 -12.74 -23.24 18.67
N ASN A 423 -12.92 -21.93 18.88
CA ASN A 423 -14.21 -21.31 19.19
C ASN A 423 -15.11 -21.13 17.97
N ARG A 424 -14.66 -21.56 16.78
CA ARG A 424 -15.42 -21.46 15.52
C ARG A 424 -15.75 -20.02 15.13
N GLU A 425 -14.87 -19.09 15.46
CA GLU A 425 -14.93 -17.73 14.91
C GLU A 425 -14.61 -17.74 13.41
N VAL A 426 -13.84 -18.76 12.96
CA VAL A 426 -13.58 -19.07 11.55
C VAL A 426 -14.13 -20.45 11.19
N HIS A 427 -14.45 -20.64 9.92
CA HIS A 427 -15.14 -21.85 9.46
C HIS A 427 -14.20 -23.06 9.41
N LYS A 428 -14.63 -24.17 10.01
CA LYS A 428 -13.86 -25.44 10.11
C LYS A 428 -13.37 -26.03 8.77
N TRP A 429 -13.94 -25.60 7.66
CA TRP A 429 -13.52 -26.04 6.33
C TRP A 429 -12.13 -25.54 5.99
N ALA A 430 -11.76 -24.33 6.45
CA ALA A 430 -10.44 -23.75 6.26
C ALA A 430 -9.36 -24.50 7.06
N GLU A 431 -9.67 -24.98 8.27
CA GLU A 431 -8.74 -25.69 9.16
C GLU A 431 -7.99 -26.85 8.48
N LYS A 432 -8.67 -27.57 7.58
CA LYS A 432 -8.08 -28.73 6.85
C LYS A 432 -7.37 -28.33 5.55
N ARG A 433 -7.37 -27.07 5.21
CA ARG A 433 -6.87 -26.53 3.94
C ARG A 433 -5.79 -25.48 4.12
N THR A 434 -5.34 -25.32 5.35
CA THR A 434 -4.29 -24.39 5.76
C THR A 434 -3.37 -25.09 6.74
N THR A 435 -2.17 -24.58 6.91
CA THR A 435 -1.18 -25.04 7.90
C THR A 435 -1.18 -24.16 9.15
N LEU A 436 -2.02 -23.11 9.19
CA LEU A 436 -2.01 -22.08 10.24
C LEU A 436 -2.03 -22.63 11.66
N ALA A 437 -2.81 -23.71 11.90
CA ALA A 437 -2.90 -24.35 13.22
C ALA A 437 -1.61 -25.07 13.66
N THR A 438 -0.64 -25.23 12.76
CA THR A 438 0.66 -25.87 13.05
C THR A 438 1.80 -24.86 13.19
N LEU A 439 1.52 -23.56 12.94
CA LEU A 439 2.50 -22.49 13.00
C LEU A 439 2.44 -21.81 14.36
N ASP A 440 3.49 -22.01 15.15
CA ASP A 440 3.66 -21.46 16.49
C ASP A 440 4.45 -20.14 16.51
N ARG A 441 5.03 -19.71 15.37
CA ARG A 441 5.72 -18.42 15.22
C ARG A 441 4.83 -17.28 15.67
N GLU A 442 5.37 -16.37 16.45
CA GLU A 442 4.76 -15.11 16.87
C GLU A 442 5.69 -13.97 16.51
N TYR A 443 5.12 -12.85 16.12
CA TYR A 443 5.86 -11.61 15.90
C TYR A 443 6.04 -10.89 17.23
N ASP A 444 7.16 -10.21 17.39
CA ASP A 444 7.40 -9.29 18.49
C ASP A 444 7.17 -7.82 18.07
N PHE A 445 7.41 -6.86 18.97
CA PHE A 445 7.24 -5.44 18.67
C PHE A 445 8.24 -4.94 17.62
N TYR A 446 9.41 -5.54 17.54
CA TYR A 446 10.42 -5.22 16.52
C TYR A 446 9.98 -5.68 15.13
N ASP A 447 9.44 -6.89 15.03
CA ASP A 447 8.84 -7.40 13.79
C ASP A 447 7.68 -6.50 13.32
N ILE A 448 6.80 -6.10 14.26
CA ILE A 448 5.68 -5.19 13.94
C ILE A 448 6.20 -3.83 13.46
N ALA A 449 7.22 -3.28 14.10
CA ALA A 449 7.87 -2.05 13.64
C ALA A 449 8.51 -2.23 12.26
N THR A 450 9.07 -3.40 11.97
CA THR A 450 9.64 -3.72 10.67
C THR A 450 8.58 -3.73 9.59
N ILE A 451 7.55 -4.57 9.69
CA ILE A 451 6.56 -4.78 8.61
C ILE A 451 5.62 -3.60 8.34
N SER A 452 5.50 -2.65 9.28
CA SER A 452 4.54 -1.55 9.19
C SER A 452 5.17 -0.15 9.14
N ARG A 453 6.51 -0.04 9.26
CA ARG A 453 7.24 1.23 9.25
C ARG A 453 8.51 1.17 8.42
N ALA A 454 9.52 0.41 8.88
CA ALA A 454 10.84 0.39 8.29
C ALA A 454 10.87 -0.31 6.91
N ALA A 455 10.30 -1.51 6.79
CA ALA A 455 10.27 -2.24 5.53
C ALA A 455 9.49 -1.51 4.43
N PRO A 456 8.24 -1.05 4.63
CA PRO A 456 7.54 -0.32 3.60
C PRO A 456 8.25 0.99 3.21
N ALA A 457 8.86 1.71 4.15
CA ALA A 457 9.65 2.90 3.82
C ALA A 457 10.84 2.56 2.91
N ARG A 458 11.61 1.52 3.24
CA ARG A 458 12.75 1.04 2.44
C ARG A 458 12.30 0.53 1.06
N ILE A 459 11.23 -0.24 0.99
CA ILE A 459 10.67 -0.81 -0.25
C ILE A 459 10.25 0.31 -1.21
N TYR A 460 9.71 1.41 -0.70
CA TYR A 460 9.35 2.58 -1.50
C TYR A 460 10.54 3.52 -1.78
N GLY A 461 11.72 3.22 -1.23
CA GLY A 461 12.91 4.04 -1.41
C GLY A 461 12.83 5.41 -0.73
N PHE A 462 12.06 5.54 0.33
CA PHE A 462 12.05 6.74 1.16
C PHE A 462 13.35 6.80 1.99
N THR A 463 14.05 7.91 1.88
CA THR A 463 15.34 8.16 2.55
C THR A 463 15.24 9.18 3.68
N ASP A 464 14.00 9.56 4.03
CA ASP A 464 13.73 10.62 5.01
C ASP A 464 12.71 10.22 6.08
N ARG A 465 12.22 8.96 6.08
CA ARG A 465 11.17 8.44 6.99
C ARG A 465 11.30 6.94 7.21
N GLY A 466 10.51 6.38 8.13
CA GLY A 466 10.56 4.94 8.49
C GLY A 466 11.69 4.59 9.44
N ALA A 467 12.41 5.58 9.96
CA ALA A 467 13.47 5.45 10.96
C ALA A 467 13.51 6.70 11.85
N LEU A 468 14.12 6.57 13.03
CA LEU A 468 14.38 7.68 13.97
C LEU A 468 15.84 8.16 13.83
N THR A 469 16.36 8.18 12.63
CA THR A 469 17.73 8.58 12.30
C THR A 469 17.88 10.11 12.35
N PRO A 470 18.92 10.66 12.99
CA PRO A 470 19.22 12.08 12.90
C PRO A 470 19.30 12.57 11.44
N GLY A 471 18.61 13.68 11.15
CA GLY A 471 18.44 14.21 9.80
C GLY A 471 17.17 13.72 9.08
N TYR A 472 16.49 12.67 9.56
CA TYR A 472 15.19 12.24 9.05
C TYR A 472 14.07 13.12 9.58
N ARG A 473 12.93 13.10 8.91
CA ARG A 473 11.71 13.77 9.36
C ARG A 473 11.30 13.24 10.74
N ALA A 474 10.89 14.13 11.61
CA ALA A 474 10.33 13.75 12.89
C ALA A 474 8.88 13.25 12.72
N ASP A 475 8.75 12.08 12.12
CA ASP A 475 7.52 11.32 11.94
C ASP A 475 7.54 10.17 12.94
N ILE A 476 6.85 10.33 14.08
CA ILE A 476 6.97 9.44 15.24
C ILE A 476 5.58 9.04 15.76
N ALA A 477 5.44 7.78 16.16
CA ALA A 477 4.27 7.28 16.87
C ALA A 477 4.66 6.77 18.26
N VAL A 478 3.87 7.12 19.27
CA VAL A 478 4.01 6.64 20.65
C VAL A 478 2.74 5.89 21.03
N TYR A 479 2.89 4.69 21.57
CA TYR A 479 1.76 3.87 22.02
C TYR A 479 1.83 3.64 23.53
N ASP A 480 0.67 3.74 24.18
CA ASP A 480 0.49 3.51 25.61
C ASP A 480 0.47 2.00 25.91
N ILE A 481 1.59 1.36 25.62
CA ILE A 481 1.85 -0.07 25.84
C ILE A 481 3.19 -0.17 26.58
N ASN A 482 3.20 -0.82 27.75
CA ASN A 482 4.45 -1.17 28.43
C ASN A 482 4.87 -2.59 28.01
N PRO A 483 5.88 -2.77 27.14
CA PRO A 483 6.29 -4.08 26.68
C PRO A 483 6.89 -4.97 27.78
N ASN A 484 7.22 -4.41 28.95
CA ASN A 484 7.72 -5.18 30.09
C ASN A 484 6.59 -5.77 30.97
N ASP A 485 5.38 -5.25 30.85
CA ASP A 485 4.24 -5.64 31.69
C ASP A 485 3.17 -6.45 30.93
N ILE A 486 3.29 -6.53 29.60
CA ILE A 486 2.33 -7.23 28.73
C ILE A 486 2.95 -8.50 28.14
N ASP A 487 2.19 -9.59 28.11
CA ASP A 487 2.51 -10.81 27.37
C ASP A 487 1.65 -10.85 26.07
N PRO A 488 2.19 -10.43 24.91
CA PRO A 488 1.41 -10.36 23.68
C PRO A 488 0.79 -11.69 23.28
N SER A 489 1.46 -12.81 23.57
CA SER A 489 0.97 -14.16 23.26
C SER A 489 -0.35 -14.48 23.97
N ARG A 490 -0.58 -13.93 25.16
CA ARG A 490 -1.77 -14.20 26.01
C ARG A 490 -2.73 -13.03 26.08
N GLU A 491 -2.26 -11.81 25.83
CA GLU A 491 -3.03 -10.58 26.03
C GLU A 491 -3.33 -9.88 24.70
N ALA A 492 -3.70 -10.67 23.67
CA ALA A 492 -3.99 -10.19 22.33
C ALA A 492 -5.00 -9.03 22.27
N ALA A 493 -6.00 -9.03 23.16
CA ALA A 493 -6.97 -7.94 23.26
C ALA A 493 -6.34 -6.63 23.75
N ALA A 494 -5.39 -6.70 24.67
CA ALA A 494 -4.66 -5.51 25.15
C ALA A 494 -3.70 -4.97 24.07
N ILE A 495 -3.11 -5.85 23.25
CA ILE A 495 -2.32 -5.46 22.07
C ILE A 495 -3.22 -4.74 21.04
N GLU A 496 -4.39 -5.32 20.68
CA GLU A 496 -5.35 -4.68 19.76
C GLU A 496 -5.76 -3.30 20.28
N GLU A 497 -6.10 -3.19 21.57
CA GLU A 497 -6.49 -1.92 22.23
C GLU A 497 -5.34 -0.91 22.22
N GLY A 498 -4.12 -1.33 22.57
CA GLY A 498 -2.95 -0.46 22.69
C GLY A 498 -2.52 0.16 21.35
N PHE A 499 -2.63 -0.58 20.26
CA PHE A 499 -2.34 -0.06 18.92
C PHE A 499 -3.52 0.68 18.25
N ASN A 500 -4.72 0.63 18.84
CA ASN A 500 -5.92 1.19 18.22
C ASN A 500 -5.88 2.74 18.14
N VAL A 501 -5.20 3.38 19.09
CA VAL A 501 -4.98 4.82 19.07
C VAL A 501 -3.61 5.14 19.68
N ALA A 502 -2.77 5.83 18.92
CA ALA A 502 -1.50 6.34 19.41
C ALA A 502 -1.70 7.38 20.52
N GLU A 503 -0.86 7.33 21.55
CA GLU A 503 -0.78 8.36 22.60
C GLU A 503 -0.30 9.68 22.01
N TYR A 504 0.76 9.60 21.18
CA TYR A 504 1.23 10.72 20.36
C TYR A 504 1.42 10.26 18.92
N THR A 505 1.02 11.12 18.01
CA THR A 505 1.46 11.06 16.61
C THR A 505 2.08 12.40 16.26
N ILE A 506 3.33 12.35 15.89
CA ILE A 506 4.13 13.49 15.49
C ILE A 506 4.40 13.38 14.01
N LYS A 507 4.15 14.45 13.25
CA LYS A 507 4.36 14.51 11.81
C LYS A 507 5.11 15.79 11.47
N ASP A 508 6.29 15.66 10.84
CA ASP A 508 7.19 16.79 10.59
C ASP A 508 7.44 17.61 11.85
N GLY A 509 7.67 16.93 12.98
CA GLY A 509 7.88 17.57 14.29
C GLY A 509 6.65 18.26 14.89
N GLN A 510 5.48 18.15 14.26
CA GLN A 510 4.25 18.73 14.79
C GLN A 510 3.42 17.65 15.48
N ILE A 511 3.03 17.90 16.71
CA ILE A 511 2.16 16.99 17.47
C ILE A 511 0.75 17.10 16.91
N LEU A 512 0.29 16.06 16.23
CA LEU A 512 -1.04 15.96 15.64
C LEU A 512 -2.03 15.26 16.58
N VAL A 513 -1.56 14.18 17.22
CA VAL A 513 -2.30 13.45 18.26
C VAL A 513 -1.54 13.60 19.56
N LYS A 514 -2.26 13.90 20.63
CA LYS A 514 -1.75 13.97 22.02
C LYS A 514 -2.83 13.44 22.95
N ASP A 515 -2.42 12.62 23.91
CA ASP A 515 -3.33 11.99 24.87
C ASP A 515 -4.50 11.27 24.14
N LYS A 516 -4.18 10.55 23.03
CA LYS A 516 -5.10 9.81 22.16
C LYS A 516 -6.12 10.66 21.37
N GLU A 517 -6.02 12.00 21.45
CA GLU A 517 -6.93 12.93 20.78
C GLU A 517 -6.20 13.77 19.71
N ILE A 518 -6.89 14.05 18.60
CA ILE A 518 -6.35 14.94 17.58
C ILE A 518 -6.41 16.38 18.08
N VAL A 519 -5.24 16.99 18.27
CA VAL A 519 -5.08 18.35 18.80
C VAL A 519 -4.75 19.37 17.70
N LYS A 520 -4.29 18.89 16.53
CA LYS A 520 -3.93 19.72 15.38
C LYS A 520 -4.27 19.03 14.08
N VAL A 521 -4.75 19.78 13.11
CA VAL A 521 -4.93 19.31 11.71
C VAL A 521 -3.85 19.95 10.84
N LYS A 522 -3.11 19.10 10.12
CA LYS A 522 -2.06 19.48 9.17
C LYS A 522 -2.50 19.10 7.76
N GLU A 523 -2.24 19.95 6.79
CA GLU A 523 -2.45 19.63 5.38
C GLU A 523 -1.50 18.48 4.96
N SER A 524 -2.00 17.62 4.05
CA SER A 524 -1.19 16.56 3.45
C SER A 524 -0.12 17.11 2.51
N GLN A 525 0.86 16.26 2.22
CA GLN A 525 1.85 16.51 1.18
C GLN A 525 1.72 15.40 0.13
N ASN A 526 1.68 15.77 -1.14
CA ASN A 526 1.76 14.81 -2.24
C ASN A 526 3.23 14.55 -2.59
N ILE A 527 3.60 13.28 -2.72
CA ILE A 527 4.97 12.89 -3.10
C ILE A 527 4.94 12.36 -4.53
N TRP A 528 5.77 12.92 -5.41
CA TRP A 528 5.85 12.48 -6.79
C TRP A 528 7.29 12.47 -7.32
N VAL A 529 7.56 11.64 -8.33
CA VAL A 529 8.89 11.46 -8.92
C VAL A 529 9.03 12.25 -10.21
N ASN A 530 10.16 12.94 -10.32
CA ASN A 530 10.59 13.62 -11.55
C ASN A 530 11.91 13.01 -12.03
N VAL A 531 11.90 12.45 -13.23
CA VAL A 531 13.09 11.85 -13.84
C VAL A 531 13.85 12.91 -14.62
N LYS A 532 15.12 13.12 -14.29
CA LYS A 532 16.00 14.08 -14.97
C LYS A 532 16.78 13.42 -16.11
N GLY A 533 17.11 14.21 -17.12
CA GLY A 533 17.96 13.78 -18.24
C GLY A 533 17.21 13.01 -19.33
N TRP A 534 15.89 12.96 -19.27
CA TRP A 534 15.03 12.27 -20.25
C TRP A 534 14.14 13.20 -21.08
N GLU A 535 14.26 14.51 -20.94
CA GLU A 535 13.34 15.50 -21.50
C GLU A 535 13.23 15.40 -23.04
N GLN A 536 14.33 15.07 -23.74
CA GLN A 536 14.31 14.89 -25.19
C GLN A 536 13.58 13.60 -25.60
N ASN A 537 13.80 12.51 -24.85
CA ASN A 537 13.14 11.22 -25.08
C ASN A 537 11.65 11.31 -24.74
N GLU A 538 11.29 11.98 -23.64
CA GLU A 538 9.89 12.27 -23.27
C GLU A 538 9.19 13.01 -24.41
N GLN A 539 9.78 14.07 -24.94
CA GLN A 539 9.19 14.86 -26.02
C GLN A 539 9.06 14.07 -27.31
N LYS A 540 10.04 13.21 -27.62
CA LYS A 540 9.98 12.30 -28.79
C LYS A 540 8.76 11.37 -28.66
N VAL A 541 8.59 10.70 -27.52
CA VAL A 541 7.50 9.77 -27.26
C VAL A 541 6.16 10.51 -27.30
N ILE A 542 6.02 11.65 -26.65
CA ILE A 542 4.79 12.46 -26.72
C ILE A 542 4.43 12.81 -28.15
N ASN A 543 5.39 13.24 -28.96
CA ASN A 543 5.13 13.55 -30.37
C ASN A 543 4.66 12.31 -31.17
N ASN A 544 5.24 11.14 -30.89
CA ASN A 544 4.88 9.89 -31.58
C ASN A 544 3.45 9.42 -31.23
N ILE A 545 3.04 9.56 -29.98
CA ILE A 545 1.70 9.11 -29.54
C ILE A 545 0.59 10.11 -29.82
N MET A 546 0.91 11.38 -30.09
CA MET A 546 -0.08 12.45 -30.19
C MET A 546 -1.18 12.21 -31.24
N PRO A 547 -0.89 11.69 -32.46
CA PRO A 547 -1.95 11.38 -33.42
C PRO A 547 -2.94 10.34 -32.89
N PHE A 548 -2.40 9.33 -32.18
CA PHE A 548 -3.18 8.25 -31.59
C PHE A 548 -4.00 8.74 -30.38
N PHE A 549 -3.38 9.53 -29.52
CA PHE A 549 -4.07 10.17 -28.40
C PHE A 549 -5.26 11.00 -28.89
N THR A 550 -5.06 11.82 -29.91
CA THR A 550 -6.12 12.68 -30.48
C THR A 550 -7.28 11.86 -31.05
N GLN A 551 -6.99 10.66 -31.56
CA GLN A 551 -7.99 9.78 -32.17
C GLN A 551 -8.83 9.03 -31.12
N TYR A 552 -8.22 8.54 -30.04
CA TYR A 552 -8.83 7.56 -29.14
C TYR A 552 -9.18 8.09 -27.76
N TYR A 553 -8.54 9.20 -27.29
CA TYR A 553 -8.91 9.78 -26.01
C TYR A 553 -10.04 10.81 -26.15
N SER A 554 -10.97 10.77 -25.18
CA SER A 554 -12.11 11.73 -25.14
C SER A 554 -11.69 13.10 -24.63
N VAL A 555 -10.56 13.20 -23.92
CA VAL A 555 -10.02 14.46 -23.40
C VAL A 555 -9.02 15.09 -24.38
N LYS A 556 -8.97 16.41 -24.41
CA LYS A 556 -7.91 17.10 -25.13
C LYS A 556 -6.59 17.01 -24.38
N TRP A 557 -5.48 17.00 -25.11
CA TRP A 557 -4.14 16.91 -24.53
C TRP A 557 -3.88 17.96 -23.45
N GLU A 558 -4.30 19.21 -23.67
CA GLU A 558 -4.12 20.31 -22.71
C GLU A 558 -4.83 20.06 -21.37
N ASN A 559 -5.84 19.21 -21.37
CA ASN A 559 -6.61 18.85 -20.17
C ASN A 559 -6.14 17.56 -19.51
N TYR A 560 -5.25 16.81 -20.14
CA TYR A 560 -4.78 15.51 -19.60
C TYR A 560 -3.80 15.69 -18.43
N PRO A 561 -2.77 16.55 -18.48
CA PRO A 561 -1.79 16.69 -17.41
C PRO A 561 -2.38 17.23 -16.11
N VAL A 562 -1.86 16.76 -14.99
CA VAL A 562 -2.11 17.34 -13.67
C VAL A 562 -1.27 18.62 -13.53
N HIS A 563 -1.93 19.76 -13.50
CA HIS A 563 -1.28 21.05 -13.27
C HIS A 563 -0.94 21.26 -11.79
N ASP A 564 0.05 22.10 -11.49
CA ASP A 564 0.59 22.29 -10.13
C ASP A 564 -0.47 22.73 -9.09
N HIS A 565 -1.52 23.43 -9.53
CA HIS A 565 -2.59 23.88 -8.61
C HIS A 565 -3.52 22.75 -8.12
N TYR A 566 -3.46 21.53 -8.73
CA TYR A 566 -4.16 20.35 -8.24
C TYR A 566 -3.40 19.63 -7.12
N VAL A 567 -2.11 19.94 -6.93
CA VAL A 567 -1.24 19.19 -6.02
C VAL A 567 -0.97 20.03 -4.77
N SER A 568 -1.42 19.53 -3.62
CA SER A 568 -1.22 20.22 -2.34
C SER A 568 0.20 19.95 -1.80
N ASN A 569 0.93 21.02 -1.45
CA ASN A 569 2.24 20.95 -0.78
C ASN A 569 3.18 19.85 -1.34
N PRO A 570 3.52 19.87 -2.66
CA PRO A 570 4.21 18.75 -3.29
C PRO A 570 5.64 18.56 -2.77
N ILE A 571 5.98 17.30 -2.49
CA ILE A 571 7.37 16.85 -2.35
C ILE A 571 7.78 16.22 -3.68
N ARG A 572 8.71 16.88 -4.38
CA ARG A 572 9.27 16.35 -5.62
C ARG A 572 10.54 15.56 -5.33
N VAL A 573 10.52 14.29 -5.66
CA VAL A 573 11.69 13.40 -5.62
C VAL A 573 12.35 13.42 -6.99
N ASP A 574 13.49 14.07 -7.11
CA ASP A 574 14.27 14.09 -8.34
C ASP A 574 15.16 12.84 -8.41
N VAL A 575 15.05 12.08 -9.50
CA VAL A 575 15.92 10.94 -9.79
C VAL A 575 16.68 11.17 -11.09
N ASP A 576 17.94 10.70 -11.15
CA ASP A 576 18.73 10.77 -12.37
C ASP A 576 18.57 9.47 -13.15
N GLY A 577 17.86 9.51 -14.25
CA GLY A 577 17.85 8.44 -15.24
C GLY A 577 19.22 8.28 -15.91
N LYS A 578 19.49 7.12 -16.53
CA LYS A 578 20.74 6.86 -17.26
C LYS A 578 20.85 7.72 -18.49
#